data_e839e9340aff1bee73976c91fc77f84f
#
_entry.id   e839e9340aff1bee73976c91fc77f84f
#
_cell.length_a   1.000
_cell.length_b   1.000
_cell.length_c   1.000
_cell.angle_alpha   90.00
_cell.angle_beta   90.00
_cell.angle_gamma   90.00
#
_symmetry.space_group_name_H-M   'P 1'
#
loop_
_entity.id
_entity.type
_entity.pdbx_description
1 polymer ?
#
loop_
_entity_poly.entity_id
_entity_poly.type
_entity_poly.pdbx_seq_one_letter_code
_entity_poly.pdbx_strand_id
1 'polypeptide(L)'
;MSDWTYLWVNLLVLSVPFVASFDRRVAFVKDWKAFWPACLLTMAGFIAWDVWFTSQGIWGFNEAHLMGWRLLGLPLEEWLFFITVPYACVFTYTCFKKYLPISPLGLGHRSLTTAMAGLCMALALGFSDRAYLGLTSMLCAIWLVGTLVRWRPWMGHFWFSYAVLLVPFVISNGVLTGLDFWSYPLLHNDPSIIADHIVWYNNDHNSGWRVFSMPADDLLYGLLLIGVNVSLFEAFSARGNRAVPSQT
;
A
#
# COMPACT_ATOMS: atom_id res chain seq x y z
N MET A 1 12.64 26.90 5.76
CA MET A 1 12.24 26.57 4.37
C MET A 1 11.86 25.11 4.37
N SER A 2 10.71 24.76 3.78
CA SER A 2 10.34 23.35 3.62
C SER A 2 11.34 22.68 2.68
N ASP A 3 11.76 21.47 2.99
CA ASP A 3 12.75 20.75 2.20
C ASP A 3 12.12 19.84 1.13
N TRP A 4 10.78 19.79 1.05
CA TRP A 4 9.98 19.00 0.12
C TRP A 4 10.33 17.50 0.11
N THR A 5 10.78 16.98 1.23
CA THR A 5 11.24 15.60 1.33
C THR A 5 10.14 14.62 0.95
N TYR A 6 8.89 14.89 1.33
CA TYR A 6 7.79 14.03 0.95
C TYR A 6 7.58 13.95 -0.57
N LEU A 7 7.69 15.09 -1.27
CA LEU A 7 7.63 15.10 -2.73
C LEU A 7 8.75 14.26 -3.34
N TRP A 8 9.99 14.39 -2.83
CA TRP A 8 11.12 13.62 -3.33
C TRP A 8 10.94 12.12 -3.13
N VAL A 9 10.40 11.69 -1.98
CA VAL A 9 10.08 10.27 -1.75
C VAL A 9 9.10 9.76 -2.82
N ASN A 10 8.02 10.51 -3.10
CA ASN A 10 7.06 10.17 -4.14
C ASN A 10 7.71 10.04 -5.52
N LEU A 11 8.53 11.00 -5.91
CA LEU A 11 9.21 11.00 -7.22
C LEU A 11 10.20 9.84 -7.34
N LEU A 12 10.93 9.53 -6.28
CA LEU A 12 11.88 8.41 -6.27
C LEU A 12 11.16 7.07 -6.39
N VAL A 13 10.07 6.86 -5.63
CA VAL A 13 9.24 5.64 -5.71
C VAL A 13 8.69 5.43 -7.11
N LEU A 14 8.25 6.50 -7.78
CA LEU A 14 7.69 6.44 -9.12
C LEU A 14 8.75 6.26 -10.22
N SER A 15 9.96 6.81 -10.04
CA SER A 15 10.95 7.02 -11.10
C SER A 15 11.28 5.77 -11.90
N VAL A 16 11.74 4.71 -11.25
CA VAL A 16 12.14 3.45 -11.90
C VAL A 16 10.92 2.73 -12.50
N PRO A 17 9.81 2.50 -11.77
CA PRO A 17 8.61 1.88 -12.33
C PRO A 17 8.05 2.62 -13.53
N PHE A 18 8.04 3.94 -13.51
CA PHE A 18 7.52 4.75 -14.61
C PHE A 18 8.38 4.58 -15.87
N VAL A 19 9.69 4.77 -15.76
CA VAL A 19 10.60 4.61 -16.91
C VAL A 19 10.55 3.17 -17.46
N ALA A 20 10.58 2.17 -16.57
CA ALA A 20 10.53 0.76 -16.94
C ALA A 20 9.17 0.32 -17.53
N SER A 21 8.10 1.11 -17.33
CA SER A 21 6.79 0.83 -17.94
C SER A 21 6.80 0.87 -19.47
N PHE A 22 7.76 1.57 -20.07
CA PHE A 22 7.94 1.67 -21.53
C PHE A 22 8.84 0.55 -22.08
N ASP A 23 9.50 -0.25 -21.24
CA ASP A 23 10.28 -1.40 -21.71
C ASP A 23 9.36 -2.39 -22.43
N ARG A 24 9.77 -2.80 -23.65
CA ARG A 24 8.99 -3.71 -24.51
C ARG A 24 8.71 -5.08 -23.87
N ARG A 25 9.55 -5.51 -22.93
CA ARG A 25 9.42 -6.80 -22.24
C ARG A 25 8.25 -6.78 -21.24
N VAL A 26 8.09 -5.68 -20.51
CA VAL A 26 6.98 -5.48 -19.56
C VAL A 26 5.80 -4.81 -20.23
N ALA A 27 6.07 -3.71 -20.95
CA ALA A 27 5.09 -2.89 -21.68
C ALA A 27 3.85 -2.53 -20.81
N PHE A 28 4.08 -2.13 -19.55
CA PHE A 28 3.02 -1.84 -18.59
C PHE A 28 2.10 -0.70 -19.06
N VAL A 29 2.60 0.18 -19.92
CA VAL A 29 1.78 1.24 -20.58
C VAL A 29 0.54 0.68 -21.29
N LYS A 30 0.57 -0.57 -21.76
CA LYS A 30 -0.59 -1.23 -22.36
C LYS A 30 -1.66 -1.58 -21.35
N ASP A 31 -1.26 -1.76 -20.09
CA ASP A 31 -2.12 -2.13 -18.97
C ASP A 31 -2.72 -0.88 -18.27
N TRP A 32 -2.30 0.35 -18.64
CA TRP A 32 -2.80 1.61 -18.07
C TRP A 32 -4.32 1.77 -18.14
N LYS A 33 -4.95 1.21 -19.18
CA LYS A 33 -6.43 1.23 -19.29
C LYS A 33 -7.12 0.50 -18.14
N ALA A 34 -6.48 -0.50 -17.57
CA ALA A 34 -6.97 -1.22 -16.39
C ALA A 34 -6.43 -0.59 -15.09
N PHE A 35 -5.19 -0.08 -15.12
CA PHE A 35 -4.52 0.48 -13.95
C PHE A 35 -5.19 1.78 -13.47
N TRP A 36 -5.40 2.77 -14.36
CA TRP A 36 -5.91 4.07 -13.93
C TRP A 36 -7.27 4.03 -13.25
N PRO A 37 -8.29 3.32 -13.77
CA PRO A 37 -9.56 3.22 -13.07
C PRO A 37 -9.43 2.46 -11.74
N ALA A 38 -8.56 1.45 -11.63
CA ALA A 38 -8.29 0.75 -10.39
C ALA A 38 -7.66 1.69 -9.36
N CYS A 39 -6.61 2.40 -9.76
CA CYS A 39 -5.89 3.34 -8.92
C CYS A 39 -6.81 4.47 -8.41
N LEU A 40 -7.57 5.10 -9.30
CA LEU A 40 -8.45 6.22 -8.93
C LEU A 40 -9.60 5.79 -8.00
N LEU A 41 -10.18 4.59 -8.20
CA LEU A 41 -11.21 4.07 -7.29
C LEU A 41 -10.63 3.72 -5.92
N THR A 42 -9.46 3.10 -5.87
CA THR A 42 -8.76 2.81 -4.61
C THR A 42 -8.40 4.11 -3.90
N MET A 43 -7.79 5.05 -4.61
CA MET A 43 -7.43 6.37 -4.10
C MET A 43 -8.63 7.10 -3.50
N ALA A 44 -9.79 7.11 -4.17
CA ALA A 44 -10.98 7.79 -3.66
C ALA A 44 -11.42 7.25 -2.29
N GLY A 45 -11.38 5.93 -2.09
CA GLY A 45 -11.70 5.31 -0.81
C GLY A 45 -10.68 5.62 0.28
N PHE A 46 -9.40 5.52 -0.05
CA PHE A 46 -8.31 5.74 0.91
C PHE A 46 -8.12 7.22 1.26
N ILE A 47 -8.29 8.14 0.31
CA ILE A 47 -8.29 9.59 0.59
C ILE A 47 -9.46 9.97 1.52
N ALA A 48 -10.66 9.41 1.31
CA ALA A 48 -11.77 9.67 2.23
C ALA A 48 -11.45 9.18 3.65
N TRP A 49 -10.80 8.03 3.77
CA TRP A 49 -10.33 7.50 5.04
C TRP A 49 -9.25 8.39 5.67
N ASP A 50 -8.27 8.83 4.86
CA ASP A 50 -7.17 9.66 5.31
C ASP A 50 -7.64 11.05 5.80
N VAL A 51 -8.54 11.70 5.06
CA VAL A 51 -9.20 12.94 5.49
C VAL A 51 -9.88 12.76 6.84
N TRP A 52 -10.61 11.65 7.02
CA TRP A 52 -11.27 11.37 8.27
C TRP A 52 -10.26 11.17 9.42
N PHE A 53 -9.27 10.32 9.25
CA PHE A 53 -8.27 10.02 10.28
C PHE A 53 -7.41 11.24 10.63
N THR A 54 -7.01 12.03 9.65
CA THR A 54 -6.31 13.30 9.87
C THR A 54 -7.18 14.28 10.65
N SER A 55 -8.47 14.38 10.34
CA SER A 55 -9.41 15.23 11.08
C SER A 55 -9.63 14.80 12.54
N GLN A 56 -9.45 13.51 12.85
CA GLN A 56 -9.54 12.95 14.19
C GLN A 56 -8.19 12.98 14.95
N GLY A 57 -7.11 13.44 14.31
CA GLY A 57 -5.77 13.46 14.92
C GLY A 57 -5.19 12.05 15.15
N ILE A 58 -5.59 11.05 14.36
CA ILE A 58 -5.04 9.69 14.41
C ILE A 58 -3.65 9.67 13.78
N TRP A 59 -3.45 10.44 12.71
CA TRP A 59 -2.16 10.79 12.13
C TRP A 59 -2.19 12.20 11.57
N GLY A 60 -1.03 12.71 11.17
CA GLY A 60 -0.92 14.01 10.53
C GLY A 60 0.47 14.23 9.97
N PHE A 61 0.72 15.44 9.50
CA PHE A 61 1.85 15.78 8.66
C PHE A 61 2.64 16.94 9.23
N ASN A 62 3.98 16.90 9.09
CA ASN A 62 4.89 17.95 9.50
C ASN A 62 5.14 18.92 8.34
N GLU A 63 4.70 20.17 8.51
CA GLU A 63 4.81 21.23 7.50
C GLU A 63 6.26 21.52 7.06
N ALA A 64 7.25 21.19 7.90
CA ALA A 64 8.65 21.43 7.57
C ALA A 64 9.11 20.66 6.31
N HIS A 65 8.45 19.56 5.96
CA HIS A 65 8.85 18.65 4.90
C HIS A 65 7.88 18.60 3.70
N LEU A 66 6.94 19.57 3.65
CA LEU A 66 5.88 19.65 2.65
C LEU A 66 6.04 20.87 1.75
N MET A 67 5.43 20.81 0.56
CA MET A 67 5.30 21.99 -0.33
C MET A 67 4.35 23.05 0.24
N GLY A 68 3.51 22.68 1.22
CA GLY A 68 2.56 23.58 1.87
C GLY A 68 1.19 23.67 1.17
N TRP A 69 0.98 22.98 0.06
CA TRP A 69 -0.31 22.97 -0.62
C TRP A 69 -1.19 21.86 -0.08
N ARG A 70 -2.45 22.17 0.20
CA ARG A 70 -3.41 21.23 0.78
C ARG A 70 -4.69 21.15 -0.03
N LEU A 71 -5.24 19.93 -0.13
CA LEU A 71 -6.55 19.66 -0.71
C LEU A 71 -7.34 18.78 0.27
N LEU A 72 -8.54 19.21 0.65
CA LEU A 72 -9.38 18.56 1.68
C LEU A 72 -8.65 18.32 3.04
N GLY A 73 -7.73 19.23 3.41
CA GLY A 73 -6.95 19.12 4.64
C GLY A 73 -5.68 18.29 4.52
N LEU A 74 -5.52 17.50 3.47
CA LEU A 74 -4.33 16.68 3.22
C LEU A 74 -3.30 17.45 2.36
N PRO A 75 -1.98 17.23 2.59
CA PRO A 75 -0.95 17.76 1.68
C PRO A 75 -1.07 17.12 0.29
N LEU A 76 -0.69 17.86 -0.76
CA LEU A 76 -0.73 17.32 -2.13
C LEU A 76 0.18 16.12 -2.31
N GLU A 77 1.24 16.02 -1.54
CA GLU A 77 2.16 14.88 -1.52
C GLU A 77 1.44 13.59 -1.10
N GLU A 78 0.44 13.67 -0.21
CA GLU A 78 -0.38 12.52 0.18
C GLU A 78 -1.27 12.05 -0.98
N TRP A 79 -1.84 12.99 -1.72
CA TRP A 79 -2.57 12.65 -2.95
C TRP A 79 -1.66 11.98 -3.98
N LEU A 80 -0.43 12.45 -4.12
CA LEU A 80 0.57 11.83 -4.99
C LEU A 80 0.96 10.43 -4.51
N PHE A 81 1.09 10.24 -3.19
CA PHE A 81 1.38 8.93 -2.59
C PHE A 81 0.37 7.88 -3.03
N PHE A 82 -0.92 8.18 -3.03
CA PHE A 82 -1.98 7.28 -3.49
C PHE A 82 -1.98 7.01 -5.00
N ILE A 83 -1.11 7.66 -5.75
CA ILE A 83 -0.85 7.37 -7.17
C ILE A 83 0.49 6.65 -7.34
N THR A 84 1.56 7.20 -6.76
CA THR A 84 2.93 6.77 -7.01
C THR A 84 3.22 5.39 -6.41
N VAL A 85 2.78 5.14 -5.18
CA VAL A 85 2.96 3.86 -4.50
C VAL A 85 2.15 2.76 -5.16
N PRO A 86 0.81 2.90 -5.39
CA PRO A 86 0.07 1.90 -6.16
C PRO A 86 0.61 1.67 -7.57
N TYR A 87 1.11 2.72 -8.25
CA TYR A 87 1.73 2.56 -9.56
C TYR A 87 2.95 1.63 -9.48
N ALA A 88 3.88 1.91 -8.58
CA ALA A 88 5.09 1.10 -8.40
C ALA A 88 4.75 -0.35 -8.01
N CYS A 89 3.76 -0.54 -7.15
CA CYS A 89 3.34 -1.85 -6.66
C CYS A 89 2.65 -2.68 -7.74
N VAL A 90 1.70 -2.10 -8.50
CA VAL A 90 1.00 -2.81 -9.58
C VAL A 90 1.94 -3.07 -10.76
N PHE A 91 2.86 -2.14 -11.07
CA PHE A 91 3.93 -2.37 -12.03
C PHE A 91 4.78 -3.60 -11.64
N THR A 92 5.27 -3.64 -10.40
CA THR A 92 6.08 -4.76 -9.89
C THR A 92 5.30 -6.08 -9.93
N TYR A 93 4.04 -6.06 -9.49
CA TYR A 93 3.13 -7.21 -9.61
C TYR A 93 3.01 -7.69 -11.06
N THR A 94 2.83 -6.77 -12.01
CA THR A 94 2.72 -7.09 -13.43
C THR A 94 4.01 -7.68 -13.98
N CYS A 95 5.18 -7.18 -13.55
CA CYS A 95 6.48 -7.76 -13.89
C CYS A 95 6.55 -9.22 -13.45
N PHE A 96 6.27 -9.52 -12.19
CA PHE A 96 6.33 -10.90 -11.70
C PHE A 96 5.31 -11.81 -12.38
N LYS A 97 4.12 -11.33 -12.65
CA LYS A 97 3.11 -12.10 -13.39
C LYS A 97 3.55 -12.42 -14.83
N LYS A 98 4.30 -11.53 -15.48
CA LYS A 98 4.85 -11.74 -16.84
C LYS A 98 6.10 -12.62 -16.86
N TYR A 99 7.01 -12.43 -15.90
CA TYR A 99 8.27 -13.17 -15.87
C TYR A 99 8.17 -14.54 -15.18
N LEU A 100 7.19 -14.72 -14.29
CA LEU A 100 6.97 -15.96 -13.56
C LEU A 100 5.58 -16.51 -13.92
N PRO A 101 5.43 -17.22 -15.05
CA PRO A 101 4.12 -17.69 -15.50
C PRO A 101 3.45 -18.66 -14.49
N ILE A 102 4.27 -19.35 -13.71
CA ILE A 102 3.81 -20.17 -12.58
C ILE A 102 4.01 -19.38 -11.29
N SER A 103 2.97 -19.25 -10.49
CA SER A 103 3.05 -18.55 -9.22
C SER A 103 4.08 -19.23 -8.30
N PRO A 104 5.06 -18.49 -7.74
CA PRO A 104 6.07 -19.03 -6.84
C PRO A 104 5.49 -19.72 -5.60
N LEU A 105 4.30 -19.29 -5.15
CA LEU A 105 3.63 -19.87 -3.98
C LEU A 105 2.70 -21.06 -4.31
N GLY A 106 2.47 -21.33 -5.60
CA GLY A 106 1.58 -22.44 -6.01
C GLY A 106 0.25 -22.42 -5.27
N LEU A 107 -0.18 -23.55 -4.71
CA LEU A 107 -1.39 -23.65 -3.89
C LEU A 107 -1.21 -23.12 -2.46
N GLY A 108 0.01 -22.92 -2.00
CA GLY A 108 0.31 -22.41 -0.65
C GLY A 108 -0.24 -21.03 -0.38
N HIS A 109 -0.49 -20.22 -1.43
CA HIS A 109 -1.11 -18.90 -1.25
C HIS A 109 -2.47 -18.95 -0.56
N ARG A 110 -3.24 -20.05 -0.70
CA ARG A 110 -4.54 -20.20 -0.05
C ARG A 110 -4.39 -20.32 1.47
N SER A 111 -3.47 -21.15 1.92
CA SER A 111 -3.17 -21.33 3.34
C SER A 111 -2.66 -20.01 3.95
N LEU A 112 -1.77 -19.31 3.25
CA LEU A 112 -1.29 -18.00 3.68
C LEU A 112 -2.42 -16.98 3.77
N THR A 113 -3.29 -16.90 2.76
CA THR A 113 -4.45 -15.99 2.77
C THR A 113 -5.40 -16.30 3.92
N THR A 114 -5.64 -17.59 4.20
CA THR A 114 -6.49 -18.02 5.32
C THR A 114 -5.87 -17.64 6.67
N ALA A 115 -4.58 -17.89 6.85
CA ALA A 115 -3.86 -17.54 8.07
C ALA A 115 -3.86 -16.02 8.32
N MET A 116 -3.61 -15.23 7.25
CA MET A 116 -3.65 -13.77 7.34
C MET A 116 -5.06 -13.24 7.60
N ALA A 117 -6.09 -13.82 7.00
CA ALA A 117 -7.47 -13.45 7.30
C ALA A 117 -7.83 -13.73 8.77
N GLY A 118 -7.41 -14.87 9.31
CA GLY A 118 -7.58 -15.22 10.73
C GLY A 118 -6.83 -14.27 11.65
N LEU A 119 -5.58 -13.93 11.33
CA LEU A 119 -4.80 -12.95 12.07
C LEU A 119 -5.46 -11.58 12.06
N CYS A 120 -5.86 -11.06 10.90
CA CYS A 120 -6.54 -9.79 10.78
C CYS A 120 -7.87 -9.77 11.56
N MET A 121 -8.63 -10.86 11.55
CA MET A 121 -9.86 -10.97 12.34
C MET A 121 -9.56 -10.94 13.85
N ALA A 122 -8.54 -11.66 14.31
CA ALA A 122 -8.13 -11.66 15.70
C ALA A 122 -7.66 -10.26 16.16
N LEU A 123 -6.88 -9.55 15.33
CA LEU A 123 -6.45 -8.19 15.62
C LEU A 123 -7.63 -7.21 15.65
N ALA A 124 -8.56 -7.30 14.70
CA ALA A 124 -9.74 -6.46 14.66
C ALA A 124 -10.63 -6.61 15.91
N LEU A 125 -10.76 -7.83 16.42
CA LEU A 125 -11.54 -8.11 17.63
C LEU A 125 -10.77 -7.73 18.92
N GLY A 126 -9.45 -8.03 18.94
CA GLY A 126 -8.62 -7.79 20.12
C GLY A 126 -8.25 -6.33 20.35
N PHE A 127 -8.27 -5.49 19.31
CA PHE A 127 -7.88 -4.08 19.33
C PHE A 127 -8.97 -3.18 18.74
N SER A 128 -10.23 -3.51 19.00
CA SER A 128 -11.38 -2.75 18.48
C SER A 128 -11.46 -1.31 19.03
N ASP A 129 -10.80 -1.02 20.15
CA ASP A 129 -10.63 0.30 20.75
C ASP A 129 -9.55 1.15 20.05
N ARG A 130 -8.69 0.54 19.26
CA ARG A 130 -7.61 1.22 18.52
C ARG A 130 -8.03 1.47 17.08
N ALA A 131 -8.44 2.70 16.78
CA ALA A 131 -9.09 3.03 15.51
C ALA A 131 -8.26 2.63 14.29
N TYR A 132 -6.93 2.85 14.30
CA TYR A 132 -6.08 2.52 13.18
C TYR A 132 -5.91 1.00 13.01
N LEU A 133 -5.45 0.31 14.05
CA LEU A 133 -5.24 -1.13 14.00
C LEU A 133 -6.55 -1.90 13.77
N GLY A 134 -7.60 -1.55 14.52
CA GLY A 134 -8.89 -2.24 14.46
C GLY A 134 -9.55 -2.13 13.10
N LEU A 135 -9.67 -0.91 12.55
CA LEU A 135 -10.31 -0.68 11.26
C LEU A 135 -9.49 -1.29 10.11
N THR A 136 -8.17 -1.07 10.09
CA THR A 136 -7.29 -1.65 9.07
C THR A 136 -7.37 -3.16 9.05
N SER A 137 -7.28 -3.79 10.22
CA SER A 137 -7.38 -5.25 10.36
C SER A 137 -8.74 -5.78 9.93
N MET A 138 -9.84 -5.11 10.29
CA MET A 138 -11.18 -5.49 9.87
C MET A 138 -11.34 -5.45 8.36
N LEU A 139 -10.92 -4.37 7.72
CA LEU A 139 -11.02 -4.22 6.26
C LEU A 139 -10.10 -5.21 5.53
N CYS A 140 -8.90 -5.48 6.04
CA CYS A 140 -8.03 -6.54 5.55
C CYS A 140 -8.71 -7.93 5.63
N ALA A 141 -9.32 -8.25 6.77
CA ALA A 141 -10.02 -9.53 6.94
C ALA A 141 -11.17 -9.68 5.93
N ILE A 142 -12.00 -8.64 5.76
CA ILE A 142 -13.09 -8.63 4.79
C ILE A 142 -12.56 -8.85 3.36
N TRP A 143 -11.52 -8.12 2.97
CA TRP A 143 -10.90 -8.25 1.66
C TRP A 143 -10.33 -9.66 1.44
N LEU A 144 -9.55 -10.18 2.40
CA LEU A 144 -8.94 -11.52 2.31
C LEU A 144 -10.00 -12.62 2.24
N VAL A 145 -11.04 -12.57 3.07
CA VAL A 145 -12.17 -13.50 3.01
C VAL A 145 -12.87 -13.41 1.65
N GLY A 146 -13.09 -12.21 1.11
CA GLY A 146 -13.65 -12.01 -0.22
C GLY A 146 -12.83 -12.68 -1.33
N THR A 147 -11.48 -12.69 -1.21
CA THR A 147 -10.60 -13.38 -2.17
C THR A 147 -10.61 -14.90 -2.01
N LEU A 148 -10.87 -15.40 -0.81
CA LEU A 148 -11.03 -16.86 -0.53
C LEU A 148 -12.36 -17.40 -1.05
N VAL A 149 -13.45 -16.64 -0.86
CA VAL A 149 -14.80 -17.03 -1.32
C VAL A 149 -14.87 -17.07 -2.85
N ARG A 150 -14.24 -16.11 -3.51
CA ARG A 150 -14.11 -16.10 -4.97
C ARG A 150 -12.69 -16.47 -5.34
N TRP A 151 -12.48 -17.72 -5.76
CA TRP A 151 -11.16 -18.18 -6.16
C TRP A 151 -10.40 -17.15 -7.04
N ARG A 152 -9.22 -16.77 -6.59
CA ARG A 152 -8.37 -15.76 -7.25
C ARG A 152 -6.97 -16.33 -7.50
N PRO A 153 -6.72 -16.94 -8.67
CA PRO A 153 -5.43 -17.57 -8.96
C PRO A 153 -4.26 -16.58 -8.96
N TRP A 154 -4.52 -15.30 -9.18
CA TRP A 154 -3.51 -14.25 -9.13
C TRP A 154 -2.98 -13.96 -7.71
N MET A 155 -3.65 -14.42 -6.66
CA MET A 155 -3.23 -14.20 -5.27
C MET A 155 -1.84 -14.77 -4.98
N GLY A 156 -1.40 -15.81 -5.65
CA GLY A 156 -0.04 -16.33 -5.47
C GLY A 156 1.04 -15.36 -5.94
N HIS A 157 0.82 -14.70 -7.08
CA HIS A 157 1.72 -13.63 -7.55
C HIS A 157 1.61 -12.39 -6.67
N PHE A 158 0.41 -12.07 -6.19
CA PHE A 158 0.19 -10.95 -5.27
C PHE A 158 1.03 -11.11 -3.99
N TRP A 159 0.93 -12.25 -3.31
CA TRP A 159 1.69 -12.49 -2.08
C TRP A 159 3.20 -12.44 -2.30
N PHE A 160 3.67 -13.03 -3.40
CA PHE A 160 5.08 -12.96 -3.76
C PHE A 160 5.53 -11.52 -4.02
N SER A 161 4.73 -10.76 -4.78
CA SER A 161 5.01 -9.35 -5.06
C SER A 161 5.01 -8.52 -3.78
N TYR A 162 4.03 -8.75 -2.91
CA TYR A 162 3.92 -8.05 -1.64
C TYR A 162 5.15 -8.30 -0.75
N ALA A 163 5.59 -9.55 -0.64
CA ALA A 163 6.79 -9.89 0.13
C ALA A 163 8.05 -9.18 -0.39
N VAL A 164 8.22 -9.09 -1.72
CA VAL A 164 9.34 -8.35 -2.32
C VAL A 164 9.20 -6.84 -2.11
N LEU A 165 7.99 -6.32 -2.22
CA LEU A 165 7.69 -4.90 -2.05
C LEU A 165 7.83 -4.43 -0.59
N LEU A 166 7.83 -5.32 0.40
CA LEU A 166 8.10 -4.93 1.80
C LEU A 166 9.45 -4.23 1.96
N VAL A 167 10.47 -4.61 1.19
CA VAL A 167 11.80 -3.98 1.28
C VAL A 167 11.76 -2.50 0.89
N PRO A 168 11.37 -2.11 -0.36
CA PRO A 168 11.27 -0.71 -0.72
C PRO A 168 10.17 0.03 0.09
N PHE A 169 9.12 -0.67 0.54
CA PHE A 169 8.10 -0.09 1.40
C PHE A 169 8.67 0.35 2.75
N VAL A 170 9.40 -0.52 3.45
CA VAL A 170 10.05 -0.17 4.73
C VAL A 170 11.03 0.98 4.56
N ILE A 171 11.73 1.05 3.43
CA ILE A 171 12.66 2.15 3.15
C ILE A 171 11.89 3.47 2.94
N SER A 172 10.91 3.49 2.03
CA SER A 172 10.17 4.72 1.70
C SER A 172 9.30 5.20 2.86
N ASN A 173 8.56 4.28 3.49
CA ASN A 173 7.71 4.61 4.63
C ASN A 173 8.52 4.90 5.90
N GLY A 174 9.68 4.23 6.05
CA GLY A 174 10.64 4.54 7.10
C GLY A 174 11.10 5.99 7.04
N VAL A 175 11.49 6.49 5.87
CA VAL A 175 11.83 7.92 5.68
C VAL A 175 10.65 8.84 6.01
N LEU A 176 9.42 8.46 5.66
CA LEU A 176 8.25 9.27 5.98
C LEU A 176 7.95 9.33 7.48
N THR A 177 8.25 8.28 8.23
CA THR A 177 7.96 8.16 9.65
C THR A 177 9.12 8.50 10.58
N GLY A 178 10.32 8.74 10.00
CA GLY A 178 11.52 9.19 10.70
C GLY A 178 12.68 9.29 9.73
N LEU A 179 13.17 10.50 9.43
CA LEU A 179 14.15 10.74 8.36
C LEU A 179 15.38 9.81 8.44
N ASP A 180 15.89 9.55 9.64
CA ASP A 180 17.00 8.62 9.89
C ASP A 180 16.49 7.24 10.36
N PHE A 181 15.48 6.68 9.66
CA PHE A 181 14.77 5.47 10.11
C PHE A 181 15.71 4.31 10.44
N TRP A 182 16.84 4.14 9.74
CA TRP A 182 17.83 3.09 9.97
C TRP A 182 18.58 3.22 11.30
N SER A 183 18.51 4.36 11.98
CA SER A 183 19.13 4.58 13.31
C SER A 183 18.30 3.97 14.45
N TYR A 184 17.03 3.64 14.20
CA TYR A 184 16.14 3.07 15.19
C TYR A 184 16.24 1.55 15.24
N PRO A 185 15.91 0.90 16.38
CA PRO A 185 15.87 -0.55 16.47
C PRO A 185 14.89 -1.16 15.47
N LEU A 186 15.22 -2.34 14.94
CA LEU A 186 14.36 -3.04 13.96
C LEU A 186 12.93 -3.24 14.48
N LEU A 187 12.78 -3.54 15.78
CA LEU A 187 11.48 -3.72 16.42
C LEU A 187 11.51 -3.10 17.81
N HIS A 188 10.61 -2.16 18.06
CA HIS A 188 10.49 -1.50 19.38
C HIS A 188 9.06 -0.97 19.58
N ASN A 189 8.76 -0.53 20.80
CA ASN A 189 7.47 0.05 21.19
C ASN A 189 7.61 1.42 21.88
N ASP A 190 8.74 2.07 21.71
CA ASP A 190 8.99 3.42 22.24
C ASP A 190 8.94 4.45 21.09
N PRO A 191 7.81 5.13 20.88
CA PRO A 191 7.70 6.16 19.86
C PRO A 191 8.43 7.47 20.22
N SER A 192 8.81 7.66 21.48
CA SER A 192 9.43 8.90 21.96
C SER A 192 10.84 9.10 21.41
N ILE A 193 11.48 8.02 20.95
CA ILE A 193 12.82 8.08 20.36
C ILE A 193 12.84 8.61 18.92
N ILE A 194 11.65 8.69 18.29
CA ILE A 194 11.55 9.08 16.87
C ILE A 194 11.55 10.60 16.77
N ALA A 195 12.53 11.12 16.07
CA ALA A 195 12.64 12.53 15.72
C ALA A 195 12.35 12.76 14.23
N ASP A 196 12.06 14.01 13.86
CA ASP A 196 11.97 14.49 12.47
C ASP A 196 11.13 13.62 11.52
N HIS A 197 9.94 13.21 11.97
CA HIS A 197 8.97 12.52 11.14
C HIS A 197 8.25 13.49 10.18
N ILE A 198 7.96 13.03 8.97
CA ILE A 198 7.10 13.72 8.01
C ILE A 198 5.64 13.40 8.30
N VAL A 199 5.34 12.11 8.53
CA VAL A 199 4.04 11.62 8.95
C VAL A 199 4.13 11.16 10.40
N TRP A 200 3.35 11.76 11.28
CA TRP A 200 3.28 11.38 12.69
C TRP A 200 2.01 10.59 12.98
N TYR A 201 2.04 9.74 14.00
CA TYR A 201 0.92 8.87 14.40
C TYR A 201 0.61 9.05 15.88
N ASN A 202 -0.68 9.11 16.21
CA ASN A 202 -1.16 9.00 17.60
C ASN A 202 -1.15 7.52 18.02
N ASN A 203 -0.27 7.18 18.96
CA ASN A 203 -0.05 5.80 19.38
C ASN A 203 -1.20 5.20 20.21
N ASP A 204 -2.18 6.00 20.63
CA ASP A 204 -3.40 5.50 21.27
C ASP A 204 -4.30 4.73 20.27
N HIS A 205 -4.09 4.92 18.96
CA HIS A 205 -4.90 4.35 17.89
C HIS A 205 -4.22 3.22 17.10
N ASN A 206 -2.93 2.96 17.33
CA ASN A 206 -2.17 1.90 16.66
C ASN A 206 -1.70 0.82 17.65
N SER A 207 -0.97 -0.19 17.18
CA SER A 207 -0.45 -1.29 18.03
C SER A 207 0.57 -0.82 19.07
N GLY A 208 1.18 0.34 18.89
CA GLY A 208 2.32 0.82 19.64
C GLY A 208 3.67 0.22 19.20
N TRP A 209 3.66 -0.85 18.40
CA TRP A 209 4.87 -1.46 17.86
C TRP A 209 5.32 -0.77 16.57
N ARG A 210 6.63 -0.71 16.40
CA ARG A 210 7.28 -0.10 15.23
C ARG A 210 8.33 -1.01 14.64
N VAL A 211 8.41 -0.96 13.31
CA VAL A 211 9.51 -1.53 12.52
C VAL A 211 10.40 -0.35 12.13
N PHE A 212 11.55 -0.20 12.74
CA PHE A 212 12.34 1.03 12.73
C PHE A 212 11.48 2.21 13.23
N SER A 213 11.25 3.23 12.42
CA SER A 213 10.36 4.37 12.75
C SER A 213 8.88 4.11 12.42
N MET A 214 8.61 3.18 11.50
CA MET A 214 7.30 2.93 10.90
C MET A 214 6.39 2.15 11.86
N PRO A 215 5.12 2.55 12.08
CA PRO A 215 4.14 1.71 12.76
C PRO A 215 4.01 0.35 12.10
N ALA A 216 4.00 -0.74 12.89
CA ALA A 216 3.82 -2.09 12.35
C ALA A 216 2.46 -2.26 11.65
N ASP A 217 1.49 -1.44 12.02
CA ASP A 217 0.14 -1.36 11.44
C ASP A 217 0.16 -0.97 9.96
N ASP A 218 1.16 -0.18 9.54
CA ASP A 218 1.35 0.23 8.14
C ASP A 218 1.58 -0.96 7.20
N LEU A 219 2.09 -2.08 7.73
CA LEU A 219 2.18 -3.33 6.97
C LEU A 219 0.79 -3.84 6.56
N LEU A 220 -0.20 -3.76 7.44
CA LEU A 220 -1.58 -4.15 7.11
C LEU A 220 -2.26 -3.11 6.23
N TYR A 221 -2.02 -1.83 6.48
CA TYR A 221 -2.54 -0.75 5.65
C TYR A 221 -2.02 -0.86 4.21
N GLY A 222 -0.71 -1.06 4.04
CA GLY A 222 -0.09 -1.30 2.74
C GLY A 222 -0.61 -2.58 2.06
N LEU A 223 -0.82 -3.66 2.83
CA LEU A 223 -1.43 -4.90 2.33
C LEU A 223 -2.82 -4.64 1.74
N LEU A 224 -3.65 -3.87 2.45
CA LEU A 224 -5.00 -3.53 2.02
C LEU A 224 -4.98 -2.62 0.79
N LEU A 225 -4.19 -1.54 0.82
CA LEU A 225 -4.08 -0.57 -0.27
C LEU A 225 -3.67 -1.26 -1.58
N ILE A 226 -2.59 -2.04 -1.53
CA ILE A 226 -2.07 -2.74 -2.71
C ILE A 226 -3.03 -3.87 -3.11
N GLY A 227 -3.59 -4.59 -2.14
CA GLY A 227 -4.50 -5.70 -2.39
C GLY A 227 -5.80 -5.28 -3.07
N VAL A 228 -6.42 -4.20 -2.63
CA VAL A 228 -7.61 -3.62 -3.27
C VAL A 228 -7.26 -3.15 -4.69
N ASN A 229 -6.14 -2.45 -4.85
CA ASN A 229 -5.70 -1.94 -6.15
C ASN A 229 -5.46 -3.06 -7.16
N VAL A 230 -4.72 -4.12 -6.77
CA VAL A 230 -4.49 -5.29 -7.63
C VAL A 230 -5.80 -6.03 -7.93
N SER A 231 -6.71 -6.14 -6.96
CA SER A 231 -8.03 -6.76 -7.17
C SER A 231 -8.85 -6.05 -8.25
N LEU A 232 -8.87 -4.72 -8.20
CA LEU A 232 -9.56 -3.89 -9.21
C LEU A 232 -8.83 -3.93 -10.55
N PHE A 233 -7.51 -3.85 -10.56
CA PHE A 233 -6.69 -3.97 -11.75
C PHE A 233 -6.95 -5.29 -12.50
N GLU A 234 -6.97 -6.42 -11.79
CA GLU A 234 -7.29 -7.73 -12.37
C GLU A 234 -8.73 -7.80 -12.91
N ALA A 235 -9.68 -7.18 -12.20
CA ALA A 235 -11.07 -7.13 -12.64
C ALA A 235 -11.24 -6.32 -13.93
N PHE A 236 -10.57 -5.16 -14.06
CA PHE A 236 -10.62 -4.34 -15.26
C PHE A 236 -9.84 -4.97 -16.42
N SER A 237 -8.70 -5.61 -16.17
CA SER A 237 -7.93 -6.35 -17.18
C SER A 237 -8.73 -7.49 -17.78
N ALA A 238 -9.46 -8.24 -16.95
CA ALA A 238 -10.31 -9.34 -17.41
C ALA A 238 -11.50 -8.86 -18.28
N ARG A 239 -12.04 -7.67 -17.99
CA ARG A 239 -13.12 -7.07 -18.81
C ARG A 239 -12.60 -6.61 -20.16
N GLY A 240 -11.42 -5.99 -20.20
CA GLY A 240 -10.79 -5.55 -21.45
C GLY A 240 -10.55 -6.71 -22.42
N ASN A 241 -10.08 -7.85 -21.94
CA ASN A 241 -9.82 -9.04 -22.76
C ASN A 241 -11.10 -9.71 -23.29
N ARG A 242 -12.25 -9.56 -22.62
CA ARG A 242 -13.55 -10.08 -23.11
C ARG A 242 -14.20 -9.18 -24.15
N ALA A 243 -13.83 -7.92 -24.21
CA ALA A 243 -14.40 -6.93 -25.15
C ALA A 243 -13.78 -6.96 -26.56
N VAL A 244 -12.69 -7.73 -26.75
CA VAL A 244 -12.07 -7.95 -28.07
C VAL A 244 -12.64 -9.26 -28.62
N PRO A 245 -13.58 -9.23 -29.64
CA PRO A 245 -14.03 -10.45 -30.29
C PRO A 245 -12.82 -11.12 -30.97
N SER A 246 -12.70 -12.43 -30.84
CA SER A 246 -11.77 -13.22 -31.64
C SER A 246 -12.10 -12.97 -33.11
N GLN A 247 -11.26 -12.19 -33.81
CA GLN A 247 -11.31 -12.19 -35.27
C GLN A 247 -10.78 -13.53 -35.72
N THR A 248 -11.70 -14.46 -35.96
CA THR A 248 -11.45 -15.69 -36.72
C THR A 248 -11.39 -15.37 -38.17
#